data_616ca0ae51948d5f054d5649901d8264
#
_entry.id   616ca0ae51948d5f054d5649901d8264
#
_cell.length_a   1.000
_cell.length_b   1.000
_cell.length_c   1.000
_cell.angle_alpha   90.00
_cell.angle_beta   90.00
_cell.angle_gamma   90.00
#
_symmetry.space_group_name_H-M   'P 1'
#
loop_
_entity.id
_entity.type
_entity.pdbx_description
1 polymer ?
#
loop_
_entity_poly.entity_id
_entity_poly.type
_entity_poly.pdbx_seq_one_letter_code
_entity_poly.pdbx_strand_id
1 'polypeptide(L)'
;MPNNIYAAIEQLGLTAQKRAIHIQFSNTSLNEQVFLQRIDGTHELNAGIELQLLCLSTSAHIPLKQFIGSQVAVDIVTEKSELNRISGIITKADVGASDGALTIYRLTVEDPTALWKHRRNSRVFMAKSVVEVVQTIFAEWQQRSPLFASSLTLDKGGLSKEYDVRPFIMQANELDSEFIQRLLSSELSLIHI
;
A
#
# COMPACT_ATOMS: atom_id res chain seq x y z
N MET A 1 -0.91 -21.09 -25.18
CA MET A 1 -2.16 -21.21 -24.44
C MET A 1 -2.02 -20.31 -23.23
N PRO A 2 -2.97 -19.43 -22.92
CA PRO A 2 -2.89 -18.65 -21.70
C PRO A 2 -2.93 -19.63 -20.51
N ASN A 3 -1.87 -19.65 -19.72
CA ASN A 3 -1.84 -20.38 -18.46
C ASN A 3 -2.70 -19.61 -17.44
N ASN A 4 -4.02 -19.78 -17.55
CA ASN A 4 -4.94 -19.21 -16.60
C ASN A 4 -4.84 -20.01 -15.30
N ILE A 5 -4.26 -19.42 -14.26
CA ILE A 5 -4.11 -20.05 -12.95
C ILE A 5 -5.44 -20.50 -12.36
N TYR A 6 -6.51 -19.81 -12.67
CA TYR A 6 -7.85 -20.20 -12.20
C TYR A 6 -8.30 -21.53 -12.78
N ALA A 7 -7.99 -21.80 -14.07
CA ALA A 7 -8.27 -23.08 -14.69
C ALA A 7 -7.46 -24.22 -14.06
N ALA A 8 -6.18 -23.96 -13.71
CA ALA A 8 -5.36 -24.95 -13.01
C ALA A 8 -5.88 -25.22 -11.58
N ILE A 9 -6.36 -24.18 -10.89
CA ILE A 9 -6.94 -24.28 -9.54
C ILE A 9 -8.30 -25.01 -9.58
N GLU A 10 -9.13 -24.77 -10.59
CA GLU A 10 -10.39 -25.49 -10.79
C GLU A 10 -10.16 -26.98 -11.03
N GLN A 11 -9.13 -27.36 -11.80
CA GLN A 11 -8.73 -28.75 -11.98
C GLN A 11 -8.29 -29.43 -10.67
N LEU A 12 -7.78 -28.67 -9.71
CA LEU A 12 -7.45 -29.14 -8.38
C LEU A 12 -8.65 -29.17 -7.42
N GLY A 13 -9.88 -28.90 -7.91
CA GLY A 13 -11.11 -28.88 -7.11
C GLY A 13 -11.26 -27.65 -6.21
N LEU A 14 -10.41 -26.63 -6.40
CA LEU A 14 -10.42 -25.39 -5.64
C LEU A 14 -11.11 -24.30 -6.48
N THR A 15 -12.40 -24.07 -6.24
CA THR A 15 -13.13 -23.00 -6.97
C THR A 15 -12.78 -21.63 -6.40
N ALA A 16 -12.30 -20.72 -7.25
CA ALA A 16 -11.97 -19.33 -6.89
C ALA A 16 -13.17 -18.59 -6.27
N GLN A 17 -14.40 -18.93 -6.70
CA GLN A 17 -15.65 -18.29 -6.26
C GLN A 17 -16.04 -18.61 -4.80
N LYS A 18 -15.46 -19.61 -4.16
CA LYS A 18 -15.75 -19.98 -2.76
C LYS A 18 -14.69 -19.52 -1.76
N ARG A 19 -13.72 -18.73 -2.17
CA ARG A 19 -12.67 -18.29 -1.28
C ARG A 19 -13.02 -16.99 -0.57
N ALA A 20 -12.65 -16.93 0.70
CA ALA A 20 -12.85 -15.75 1.53
C ALA A 20 -11.88 -14.60 1.22
N ILE A 21 -10.84 -14.84 0.41
CA ILE A 21 -9.83 -13.84 0.08
C ILE A 21 -9.54 -13.78 -1.42
N HIS A 22 -9.51 -12.57 -1.97
CA HIS A 22 -9.19 -12.29 -3.38
C HIS A 22 -8.16 -11.20 -3.49
N ILE A 23 -7.36 -11.22 -4.57
CA ILE A 23 -6.38 -10.19 -4.88
C ILE A 23 -6.64 -9.63 -6.27
N GLN A 24 -6.52 -8.31 -6.40
CA GLN A 24 -6.63 -7.60 -7.66
C GLN A 24 -5.46 -6.64 -7.82
N PHE A 25 -4.68 -6.80 -8.87
CA PHE A 25 -3.57 -5.91 -9.22
C PHE A 25 -4.02 -4.86 -10.24
N SER A 26 -3.46 -3.66 -10.16
CA SER A 26 -3.61 -2.66 -11.22
C SER A 26 -2.95 -3.10 -12.53
N ASN A 27 -1.90 -3.90 -12.46
CA ASN A 27 -1.33 -4.60 -13.60
C ASN A 27 -2.19 -5.83 -13.92
N THR A 28 -3.10 -5.69 -14.89
CA THR A 28 -4.08 -6.72 -15.25
C THR A 28 -3.48 -8.05 -15.68
N SER A 29 -2.24 -8.06 -16.21
CA SER A 29 -1.56 -9.29 -16.59
C SER A 29 -1.25 -10.21 -15.41
N LEU A 30 -1.15 -9.67 -14.20
CA LEU A 30 -0.91 -10.43 -12.97
C LEU A 30 -2.18 -11.11 -12.46
N ASN A 31 -3.36 -10.53 -12.72
CA ASN A 31 -4.64 -11.07 -12.24
C ASN A 31 -4.95 -12.46 -12.77
N GLU A 32 -4.45 -12.80 -13.96
CA GLU A 32 -4.63 -14.13 -14.57
C GLU A 32 -3.53 -15.14 -14.18
N GLN A 33 -2.42 -14.65 -13.62
CA GLN A 33 -1.24 -15.46 -13.34
C GLN A 33 -1.00 -15.70 -11.86
N VAL A 34 -1.57 -14.86 -10.99
CA VAL A 34 -1.25 -14.83 -9.56
C VAL A 34 -2.51 -15.02 -8.74
N PHE A 35 -2.42 -15.90 -7.77
CA PHE A 35 -3.52 -16.27 -6.90
C PHE A 35 -3.13 -16.08 -5.43
N LEU A 36 -3.97 -15.39 -4.65
CA LEU A 36 -3.73 -15.18 -3.22
C LEU A 36 -4.06 -16.43 -2.43
N GLN A 37 -3.10 -16.96 -1.69
CA GLN A 37 -3.28 -18.11 -0.82
C GLN A 37 -3.46 -17.72 0.63
N ARG A 38 -2.64 -16.78 1.12
CA ARG A 38 -2.63 -16.36 2.52
C ARG A 38 -2.33 -14.88 2.63
N ILE A 39 -2.92 -14.26 3.64
CA ILE A 39 -2.68 -12.90 4.05
C ILE A 39 -2.38 -12.87 5.55
N ASP A 40 -1.32 -12.16 5.92
CA ASP A 40 -0.96 -11.82 7.29
C ASP A 40 -0.60 -10.35 7.34
N GLY A 41 -0.79 -9.68 8.44
CA GLY A 41 -0.33 -8.30 8.58
C GLY A 41 -1.04 -7.51 9.66
N THR A 42 -0.71 -6.24 9.71
CA THR A 42 -1.22 -5.28 10.68
C THR A 42 -1.81 -4.07 9.96
N HIS A 43 -2.79 -3.46 10.61
CA HIS A 43 -3.34 -2.17 10.22
C HIS A 43 -3.46 -1.32 11.49
N GLU A 44 -2.57 -0.36 11.62
CA GLU A 44 -2.42 0.43 12.83
C GLU A 44 -2.61 1.92 12.53
N LEU A 45 -3.24 2.63 13.46
CA LEU A 45 -3.33 4.09 13.41
C LEU A 45 -1.93 4.70 13.42
N ASN A 46 -1.67 5.63 12.53
CA ASN A 46 -0.38 6.32 12.30
C ASN A 46 0.78 5.45 11.77
N ALA A 47 0.71 4.14 11.83
CA ALA A 47 1.72 3.25 11.24
C ALA A 47 1.31 2.77 9.85
N GLY A 48 0.01 2.84 9.55
CA GLY A 48 -0.55 2.43 8.27
C GLY A 48 -0.78 0.94 8.15
N ILE A 49 -0.77 0.45 6.93
CA ILE A 49 -0.99 -0.95 6.59
C ILE A 49 0.34 -1.59 6.24
N GLU A 50 0.61 -2.77 6.78
CA GLU A 50 1.66 -3.66 6.31
C GLU A 50 1.10 -5.08 6.22
N LEU A 51 0.95 -5.58 4.98
CA LEU A 51 0.46 -6.93 4.70
C LEU A 51 1.53 -7.77 4.04
N GLN A 52 1.64 -9.00 4.49
CA GLN A 52 2.44 -10.05 3.87
C GLN A 52 1.50 -10.99 3.12
N LEU A 53 1.59 -10.98 1.81
CA LEU A 53 0.78 -11.82 0.95
C LEU A 53 1.60 -13.00 0.46
N LEU A 54 1.07 -14.21 0.63
CA LEU A 54 1.61 -15.40 0.02
C LEU A 54 0.73 -15.74 -1.17
N CYS A 55 1.33 -15.65 -2.35
CA CYS A 55 0.66 -15.86 -3.62
C CYS A 55 1.23 -17.09 -4.33
N LEU A 56 0.39 -17.75 -5.13
CA LEU A 56 0.77 -18.86 -5.98
C LEU A 56 0.65 -18.46 -7.45
N SER A 57 1.53 -19.01 -8.27
CA SER A 57 1.48 -18.86 -9.73
C SER A 57 1.89 -20.16 -10.42
N THR A 58 1.30 -20.42 -11.57
CA THR A 58 1.76 -21.49 -12.48
C THR A 58 3.01 -21.09 -13.26
N SER A 59 3.43 -19.81 -13.20
CA SER A 59 4.62 -19.29 -13.82
C SER A 59 5.72 -19.08 -12.78
N ALA A 60 6.87 -19.74 -12.99
CA ALA A 60 8.07 -19.56 -12.17
C ALA A 60 8.91 -18.32 -12.57
N HIS A 61 8.53 -17.62 -13.63
CA HIS A 61 9.36 -16.60 -14.26
C HIS A 61 8.69 -15.23 -14.37
N ILE A 62 7.75 -14.91 -13.46
CA ILE A 62 7.19 -13.56 -13.43
C ILE A 62 8.28 -12.60 -12.91
N PRO A 63 8.70 -11.60 -13.72
CA PRO A 63 9.70 -10.64 -13.27
C PRO A 63 9.20 -9.87 -12.03
N LEU A 64 9.98 -9.87 -10.94
CA LEU A 64 9.58 -9.22 -9.68
C LEU A 64 9.29 -7.72 -9.83
N LYS A 65 9.93 -7.06 -10.79
CA LYS A 65 9.66 -5.65 -11.13
C LYS A 65 8.24 -5.38 -11.61
N GLN A 66 7.47 -6.40 -12.02
CA GLN A 66 6.07 -6.24 -12.40
C GLN A 66 5.16 -6.10 -11.18
N PHE A 67 5.59 -6.62 -10.03
CA PHE A 67 4.89 -6.49 -8.75
C PHE A 67 5.21 -5.16 -8.08
N ILE A 68 6.51 -4.83 -7.95
CA ILE A 68 6.97 -3.66 -7.21
C ILE A 68 6.40 -2.38 -7.82
N GLY A 69 5.76 -1.55 -6.98
CA GLY A 69 5.07 -0.34 -7.39
C GLY A 69 3.69 -0.56 -8.02
N SER A 70 3.21 -1.81 -8.12
CA SER A 70 1.82 -2.07 -8.50
C SER A 70 0.89 -1.74 -7.35
N GLN A 71 -0.22 -1.06 -7.65
CA GLN A 71 -1.35 -0.97 -6.74
C GLN A 71 -2.03 -2.33 -6.65
N VAL A 72 -2.48 -2.67 -5.46
CA VAL A 72 -3.16 -3.91 -5.19
C VAL A 72 -4.33 -3.68 -4.26
N ALA A 73 -5.44 -4.37 -4.51
CA ALA A 73 -6.56 -4.48 -3.61
C ALA A 73 -6.71 -5.93 -3.17
N VAL A 74 -6.90 -6.13 -1.87
CA VAL A 74 -7.20 -7.41 -1.27
C VAL A 74 -8.61 -7.36 -0.72
N ASP A 75 -9.47 -8.22 -1.22
CA ASP A 75 -10.85 -8.37 -0.78
C ASP A 75 -10.96 -9.56 0.19
N ILE A 76 -11.51 -9.30 1.36
CA ILE A 76 -11.74 -10.30 2.41
C ILE A 76 -13.24 -10.38 2.62
N VAL A 77 -13.82 -11.57 2.41
CA VAL A 77 -15.23 -11.83 2.71
C VAL A 77 -15.33 -12.20 4.18
N THR A 78 -16.06 -11.40 4.95
CA THR A 78 -16.30 -11.66 6.37
C THR A 78 -17.35 -12.74 6.58
N GLU A 79 -17.47 -13.26 7.80
CA GLU A 79 -18.50 -14.25 8.17
C GLU A 79 -19.93 -13.76 7.91
N LYS A 80 -20.15 -12.45 7.90
CA LYS A 80 -21.44 -11.82 7.58
C LYS A 80 -21.66 -11.62 6.08
N SER A 81 -20.78 -12.18 5.23
CA SER A 81 -20.78 -11.98 3.76
C SER A 81 -20.56 -10.50 3.36
N GLU A 82 -20.01 -9.69 4.22
CA GLU A 82 -19.59 -8.34 3.91
C GLU A 82 -18.19 -8.38 3.27
N LEU A 83 -17.96 -7.50 2.30
CA LEU A 83 -16.69 -7.38 1.62
C LEU A 83 -15.84 -6.32 2.33
N ASN A 84 -14.73 -6.71 2.90
CA ASN A 84 -13.72 -5.79 3.41
C ASN A 84 -12.59 -5.68 2.37
N ARG A 85 -12.39 -4.49 1.80
CA ARG A 85 -11.35 -4.21 0.81
C ARG A 85 -10.22 -3.43 1.46
N ILE A 86 -9.01 -3.96 1.36
CA ILE A 86 -7.78 -3.29 1.78
C ILE A 86 -6.96 -3.02 0.52
N SER A 87 -6.58 -1.76 0.32
CA SER A 87 -5.79 -1.33 -0.85
C SER A 87 -4.44 -0.80 -0.42
N GLY A 88 -3.42 -1.03 -1.23
CA GLY A 88 -2.07 -0.56 -0.97
C GLY A 88 -1.19 -0.65 -2.21
N ILE A 89 0.11 -0.48 -2.01
CA ILE A 89 1.15 -0.63 -3.03
C ILE A 89 2.10 -1.76 -2.64
N ILE A 90 2.59 -2.49 -3.62
CA ILE A 90 3.59 -3.54 -3.38
C ILE A 90 4.96 -2.88 -3.28
N THR A 91 5.57 -2.96 -2.10
CA THR A 91 6.90 -2.38 -1.82
C THR A 91 8.02 -3.41 -1.91
N LYS A 92 7.71 -4.71 -1.68
CA LYS A 92 8.67 -5.80 -1.80
C LYS A 92 8.04 -7.01 -2.48
N ALA A 93 8.83 -7.73 -3.22
CA ALA A 93 8.43 -8.98 -3.86
C ALA A 93 9.59 -9.98 -3.85
N ASP A 94 9.31 -11.22 -3.48
CA ASP A 94 10.27 -12.32 -3.43
C ASP A 94 9.68 -13.57 -4.06
N VAL A 95 10.56 -14.37 -4.68
CA VAL A 95 10.23 -15.71 -5.17
C VAL A 95 10.56 -16.73 -4.08
N GLY A 96 9.60 -17.58 -3.78
CA GLY A 96 9.77 -18.70 -2.85
C GLY A 96 10.05 -20.03 -3.58
N ALA A 97 9.70 -21.12 -2.92
CA ALA A 97 9.85 -22.46 -3.47
C ALA A 97 8.91 -22.70 -4.67
N SER A 98 9.34 -23.56 -5.59
CA SER A 98 8.56 -24.09 -6.69
C SER A 98 8.61 -25.60 -6.65
N ASP A 99 7.47 -26.25 -6.87
CA ASP A 99 7.35 -27.71 -7.00
C ASP A 99 7.29 -28.18 -8.48
N GLY A 100 7.48 -27.24 -9.40
CA GLY A 100 7.37 -27.46 -10.84
C GLY A 100 5.99 -27.22 -11.41
N ALA A 101 4.95 -27.29 -10.61
CA ALA A 101 3.57 -26.96 -10.99
C ALA A 101 3.16 -25.57 -10.53
N LEU A 102 3.51 -25.22 -9.28
CA LEU A 102 3.22 -23.94 -8.67
C LEU A 102 4.47 -23.30 -8.08
N THR A 103 4.55 -21.99 -8.18
CA THR A 103 5.63 -21.18 -7.60
C THR A 103 5.05 -20.20 -6.58
N ILE A 104 5.69 -20.11 -5.45
CA ILE A 104 5.32 -19.18 -4.39
C ILE A 104 5.93 -17.81 -4.67
N TYR A 105 5.12 -16.75 -4.57
CA TYR A 105 5.53 -15.37 -4.52
C TYR A 105 5.13 -14.76 -3.18
N ARG A 106 6.06 -14.09 -2.52
CA ARG A 106 5.80 -13.33 -1.30
C ARG A 106 5.82 -11.87 -1.64
N LEU A 107 4.73 -11.17 -1.31
CA LEU A 107 4.57 -9.75 -1.61
C LEU A 107 4.34 -9.00 -0.30
N THR A 108 5.05 -7.90 -0.09
CA THR A 108 4.76 -6.96 0.99
C THR A 108 3.95 -5.81 0.41
N VAL A 109 2.80 -5.57 0.98
CA VAL A 109 1.91 -4.46 0.64
C VAL A 109 1.90 -3.48 1.79
N GLU A 110 2.17 -2.22 1.48
CA GLU A 110 2.11 -1.12 2.42
C GLU A 110 1.17 -0.04 1.87
N ASP A 111 0.72 0.87 2.74
CA ASP A 111 0.00 2.05 2.27
C ASP A 111 0.92 2.98 1.47
N PRO A 112 0.36 3.88 0.64
CA PRO A 112 1.19 4.74 -0.21
C PRO A 112 2.10 5.69 0.54
N THR A 113 1.86 5.97 1.83
CA THR A 113 2.73 6.83 2.66
C THR A 113 4.08 6.17 2.95
N ALA A 114 4.21 4.86 2.74
CA ALA A 114 5.50 4.16 2.78
C ALA A 114 6.53 4.80 1.83
N LEU A 115 6.07 5.43 0.74
CA LEU A 115 6.96 6.17 -0.17
C LEU A 115 7.66 7.35 0.52
N TRP A 116 7.07 7.94 1.54
CA TRP A 116 7.69 9.03 2.32
C TRP A 116 8.99 8.62 3.02
N LYS A 117 9.18 7.32 3.27
CA LYS A 117 10.42 6.75 3.82
C LYS A 117 11.61 6.86 2.85
N HIS A 118 11.36 7.19 1.57
CA HIS A 118 12.42 7.26 0.55
C HIS A 118 12.94 8.67 0.28
N ARG A 119 12.48 9.68 1.00
CA ARG A 119 12.97 11.05 0.86
C ARG A 119 13.35 11.65 2.21
N ARG A 120 14.62 12.07 2.32
CA ARG A 120 15.18 12.79 3.45
C ARG A 120 15.44 14.23 3.04
N ASN A 121 15.10 15.18 3.92
CA ASN A 121 15.24 16.61 3.64
C ASN A 121 15.74 17.42 4.83
N SER A 122 16.33 18.60 4.50
CA SER A 122 16.60 19.68 5.44
C SER A 122 16.03 20.96 4.85
N ARG A 123 14.97 21.51 5.45
CA ARG A 123 14.27 22.68 4.95
C ARG A 123 13.48 23.37 6.06
N VAL A 124 13.12 24.63 5.83
CA VAL A 124 12.36 25.45 6.76
C VAL A 124 11.07 25.92 6.05
N PHE A 125 9.98 25.80 6.74
CA PHE A 125 8.69 26.34 6.34
C PHE A 125 8.41 27.56 7.23
N MET A 126 8.26 28.73 6.62
CA MET A 126 8.02 30.00 7.32
C MET A 126 6.53 30.33 7.34
N ALA A 127 6.05 30.83 8.49
CA ALA A 127 4.69 31.31 8.69
C ALA A 127 3.62 30.32 8.17
N LYS A 128 3.70 29.06 8.60
CA LYS A 128 2.77 27.98 8.22
C LYS A 128 2.24 27.24 9.44
N SER A 129 1.02 26.77 9.33
CA SER A 129 0.48 25.75 10.24
C SER A 129 1.02 24.37 9.89
N VAL A 130 0.91 23.42 10.82
CA VAL A 130 1.29 22.02 10.58
C VAL A 130 0.51 21.43 9.38
N VAL A 131 -0.79 21.71 9.30
CA VAL A 131 -1.64 21.24 8.19
C VAL A 131 -1.13 21.74 6.84
N GLU A 132 -0.76 23.03 6.73
CA GLU A 132 -0.22 23.59 5.49
C GLU A 132 1.14 22.97 5.10
N VAL A 133 1.97 22.64 6.09
CA VAL A 133 3.23 21.93 5.84
C VAL A 133 2.97 20.53 5.31
N VAL A 134 2.08 19.76 5.94
CA VAL A 134 1.69 18.41 5.48
C VAL A 134 1.11 18.47 4.07
N GLN A 135 0.23 19.43 3.79
CA GLN A 135 -0.32 19.65 2.44
C GLN A 135 0.77 19.94 1.41
N THR A 136 1.76 20.75 1.77
CA THR A 136 2.87 21.09 0.89
C THR A 136 3.67 19.84 0.52
N ILE A 137 4.01 19.01 1.51
CA ILE A 137 4.75 17.77 1.30
C ILE A 137 3.92 16.77 0.48
N PHE A 138 2.63 16.65 0.79
CA PHE A 138 1.72 15.78 0.05
C PHE A 138 1.64 16.17 -1.44
N ALA A 139 1.46 17.46 -1.73
CA ALA A 139 1.40 17.98 -3.10
C ALA A 139 2.72 17.74 -3.86
N GLU A 140 3.87 17.90 -3.19
CA GLU A 140 5.18 17.59 -3.79
C GLU A 140 5.29 16.11 -4.18
N TRP A 141 4.80 15.21 -3.34
CA TRP A 141 4.79 13.78 -3.65
C TRP A 141 3.84 13.43 -4.78
N GLN A 142 2.66 14.05 -4.83
CA GLN A 142 1.74 13.87 -5.97
C GLN A 142 2.38 14.31 -7.30
N GLN A 143 3.13 15.41 -7.30
CA GLN A 143 3.82 15.88 -8.51
C GLN A 143 4.98 14.97 -8.94
N ARG A 144 5.67 14.34 -7.98
CA ARG A 144 6.87 13.54 -8.22
C ARG A 144 6.57 12.09 -8.57
N SER A 145 5.53 11.52 -8.03
CA SER A 145 5.20 10.10 -8.14
C SER A 145 3.78 9.91 -8.68
N PRO A 146 3.63 9.50 -9.95
CA PRO A 146 2.33 9.14 -10.50
C PRO A 146 1.65 8.02 -9.70
N LEU A 147 2.44 7.07 -9.16
CA LEU A 147 1.94 6.02 -8.28
C LEU A 147 1.29 6.61 -7.03
N PHE A 148 1.98 7.54 -6.34
CA PHE A 148 1.44 8.19 -5.15
C PHE A 148 0.19 9.01 -5.48
N ALA A 149 0.20 9.77 -6.57
CA ALA A 149 -0.91 10.61 -7.00
C ALA A 149 -2.19 9.80 -7.30
N SER A 150 -2.04 8.59 -7.85
CA SER A 150 -3.16 7.70 -8.15
C SER A 150 -3.63 6.85 -6.97
N SER A 151 -2.80 6.71 -5.93
CA SER A 151 -3.05 5.79 -4.82
C SER A 151 -3.64 6.46 -3.59
N LEU A 152 -3.45 7.79 -3.43
CA LEU A 152 -3.79 8.47 -2.19
C LEU A 152 -4.32 9.88 -2.44
N THR A 153 -5.39 10.24 -1.73
CA THR A 153 -5.95 11.59 -1.68
C THR A 153 -5.93 12.11 -0.25
N LEU A 154 -5.68 13.40 -0.08
CA LEU A 154 -5.69 14.03 1.24
C LEU A 154 -7.09 14.57 1.53
N ASP A 155 -7.79 13.96 2.46
CA ASP A 155 -9.04 14.47 3.00
C ASP A 155 -8.77 15.26 4.29
N LYS A 156 -9.36 16.43 4.40
CA LYS A 156 -9.29 17.33 5.56
C LYS A 156 -10.67 17.56 6.21
N GLY A 157 -11.69 16.88 5.73
CA GLY A 157 -13.06 17.07 6.22
C GLY A 157 -13.25 16.80 7.71
N GLY A 158 -12.36 15.98 8.29
CA GLY A 158 -12.34 15.71 9.74
C GLY A 158 -11.64 16.76 10.61
N LEU A 159 -11.00 17.77 10.01
CA LEU A 159 -10.30 18.81 10.78
C LEU A 159 -11.32 19.86 11.26
N SER A 160 -11.57 19.90 12.56
CA SER A 160 -12.63 20.74 13.17
C SER A 160 -12.11 22.00 13.86
N LYS A 161 -10.80 22.17 13.98
CA LYS A 161 -10.16 23.33 14.63
C LYS A 161 -9.28 24.12 13.67
N GLU A 162 -9.03 25.39 13.98
CA GLU A 162 -7.96 26.14 13.39
C GLU A 162 -6.62 25.72 14.01
N TYR A 163 -5.60 25.63 13.18
CA TYR A 163 -4.24 25.25 13.60
C TYR A 163 -3.34 26.47 13.63
N ASP A 164 -2.57 26.62 14.71
CA ASP A 164 -1.69 27.75 14.92
C ASP A 164 -0.65 27.88 13.81
N VAL A 165 -0.53 29.08 13.29
CA VAL A 165 0.54 29.46 12.37
C VAL A 165 1.83 29.65 13.17
N ARG A 166 2.83 28.82 12.92
CA ARG A 166 4.13 28.89 13.58
C ARG A 166 5.08 29.81 12.82
N PRO A 167 5.92 30.60 13.48
CA PRO A 167 6.90 31.46 12.81
C PRO A 167 7.79 30.66 11.85
N PHE A 168 8.21 29.45 12.26
CA PHE A 168 8.91 28.51 11.41
C PHE A 168 8.67 27.05 11.88
N ILE A 169 8.73 26.12 10.93
CA ILE A 169 8.73 24.68 11.17
C ILE A 169 9.92 24.13 10.40
N MET A 170 10.81 23.42 11.06
CA MET A 170 12.03 22.90 10.45
C MET A 170 12.01 21.38 10.34
N GLN A 171 12.32 20.88 9.15
CA GLN A 171 12.73 19.51 8.88
C GLN A 171 14.25 19.48 8.85
N ALA A 172 14.88 18.76 9.78
CA ALA A 172 16.34 18.76 9.96
C ALA A 172 16.90 17.36 9.73
N ASN A 173 17.27 17.06 8.48
CA ASN A 173 17.82 15.78 8.09
C ASN A 173 16.91 14.58 8.46
N GLU A 174 15.60 14.78 8.38
CA GLU A 174 14.57 13.80 8.69
C GLU A 174 13.97 13.21 7.42
N LEU A 175 13.49 11.95 7.47
CA LEU A 175 12.62 11.41 6.45
C LEU A 175 11.29 12.15 6.44
N ASP A 176 10.65 12.27 5.27
CA ASP A 176 9.34 12.92 5.20
C ASP A 176 8.31 12.21 6.08
N SER A 177 8.37 10.88 6.19
CA SER A 177 7.52 10.09 7.09
C SER A 177 7.73 10.47 8.57
N GLU A 178 8.99 10.54 9.02
CA GLU A 178 9.34 10.91 10.41
C GLU A 178 8.90 12.34 10.73
N PHE A 179 9.13 13.25 9.78
CA PHE A 179 8.78 14.65 9.91
C PHE A 179 7.27 14.85 10.01
N ILE A 180 6.50 14.27 9.10
CA ILE A 180 5.03 14.37 9.11
C ILE A 180 4.47 13.76 10.39
N GLN A 181 4.93 12.56 10.78
CA GLN A 181 4.47 11.90 12.00
C GLN A 181 4.75 12.74 13.25
N ARG A 182 5.95 13.35 13.35
CA ARG A 182 6.30 14.25 14.45
C ARG A 182 5.42 15.49 14.49
N LEU A 183 5.12 16.09 13.34
CA LEU A 183 4.23 17.25 13.26
C LEU A 183 2.81 16.92 13.70
N LEU A 184 2.24 15.83 13.19
CA LEU A 184 0.88 15.42 13.54
C LEU A 184 0.77 15.03 15.01
N SER A 185 1.78 14.35 15.56
CA SER A 185 1.82 14.03 16.99
C SER A 185 1.84 15.30 17.86
N SER A 186 2.53 16.37 17.41
CA SER A 186 2.55 17.65 18.15
C SER A 186 1.19 18.35 18.18
N GLU A 187 0.30 18.05 17.24
CA GLU A 187 -1.07 18.60 17.19
C GLU A 187 -2.12 17.62 17.75
N LEU A 188 -1.70 16.49 18.31
CA LEU A 188 -2.58 15.38 18.70
C LEU A 188 -3.50 14.91 17.55
N SER A 189 -3.00 15.04 16.32
CA SER A 189 -3.70 14.65 15.12
C SER A 189 -3.26 13.25 14.68
N LEU A 190 -4.19 12.50 14.10
CA LEU A 190 -3.97 11.14 13.62
C LEU A 190 -4.12 11.11 12.10
N ILE A 191 -3.33 10.28 11.44
CA ILE A 191 -3.57 9.89 10.05
C ILE A 191 -4.38 8.60 10.08
N HIS A 192 -5.52 8.60 9.41
CA HIS A 192 -6.26 7.40 9.06
C HIS A 192 -6.15 7.18 7.55
N ILE A 193 -5.71 6.00 7.16
CA ILE A 193 -5.51 5.60 5.76
C ILE A 193 -6.44 4.45 5.46
#